data_ff511dcbb70cb69f61fa6c7a1fdc37f0
#
_entry.id   ff511dcbb70cb69f61fa6c7a1fdc37f0
#
_cell.length_a   1.000
_cell.length_b   1.000
_cell.length_c   1.000
_cell.angle_alpha   90.00
_cell.angle_beta   90.00
_cell.angle_gamma   90.00
#
_symmetry.space_group_name_H-M   'P 1'
#
loop_
_entity.id
_entity.type
_entity.pdbx_description
1 polymer ?
#
loop_
_entity_poly.entity_id
_entity_poly.type
_entity_poly.pdbx_seq_one_letter_code
_entity_poly.pdbx_strand_id
1 'polypeptide(L)'
;RQMCIRDSINSLGDKKTLIDFKKSLSKYFKTNKKKLSEESIKKIETNPLRILDSKNEEDIEISISSPKIYEYLTEGAKKHYEDLKRSLNILEIDFEENANLVRGLDYYCNTVFEYKSDNLGSQDTLLGGGRYDGLIKVLGGPDIPGIGWAAGIERIALLMESEKKISSTIHIAVTNEKFTDYFLYLQKYLSENRISYYWNYKYNLKKSFTKANTSSASYICLLYTSDAADESS
;
A
#
# COMPACT_ATOMS: atom_id res chain seq x y z
N ARG A 1 8.41 19.42 -13.20
CA ARG A 1 9.14 19.25 -11.90
C ARG A 1 8.45 18.12 -11.18
N GLN A 2 9.16 17.03 -10.91
CA GLN A 2 8.69 16.01 -10.00
C GLN A 2 8.52 16.65 -8.63
N MET A 3 7.31 16.54 -8.06
CA MET A 3 7.14 16.80 -6.63
C MET A 3 8.07 15.83 -5.91
N CYS A 4 8.90 16.32 -4.97
CA CYS A 4 9.73 15.45 -4.14
C CYS A 4 8.81 14.69 -3.19
N ILE A 5 8.16 13.64 -3.71
CA ILE A 5 7.32 12.73 -2.94
C ILE A 5 8.18 11.50 -2.65
N ARG A 6 8.22 11.11 -1.37
CA ARG A 6 8.84 9.87 -0.91
C ARG A 6 7.74 8.89 -0.55
N ASP A 7 7.77 7.75 -1.20
CA ASP A 7 6.82 6.67 -0.99
C ASP A 7 7.44 5.66 -0.04
N SER A 8 6.92 5.60 1.18
CA SER A 8 7.35 4.62 2.18
C SER A 8 6.37 3.46 2.26
N ILE A 9 6.91 2.24 2.26
CA ILE A 9 6.11 1.02 2.43
C ILE A 9 6.64 0.17 3.58
N ASN A 10 5.76 -0.63 4.18
CA ASN A 10 6.11 -1.67 5.14
C ASN A 10 5.10 -2.82 5.07
N SER A 11 5.46 -3.97 5.63
CA SER A 11 4.54 -5.05 5.91
C SER A 11 4.34 -5.23 7.41
N LEU A 12 3.11 -5.11 7.88
CA LEU A 12 2.74 -5.47 9.26
C LEU A 12 2.48 -6.98 9.43
N GLY A 13 2.56 -7.74 8.33
CA GLY A 13 2.28 -9.15 8.31
C GLY A 13 0.82 -9.49 8.64
N ASP A 14 0.59 -10.75 8.85
CA ASP A 14 -0.71 -11.29 9.27
C ASP A 14 -0.92 -11.18 10.80
N LYS A 15 -2.06 -11.67 11.27
CA LYS A 15 -2.43 -11.65 12.69
C LYS A 15 -1.39 -12.36 13.57
N LYS A 16 -0.80 -13.46 13.09
CA LYS A 16 0.24 -14.20 13.85
C LYS A 16 1.50 -13.36 13.97
N THR A 17 1.98 -12.79 12.88
CA THR A 17 3.11 -11.85 12.86
C THR A 17 2.93 -10.73 13.88
N LEU A 18 1.76 -10.07 13.86
CA LEU A 18 1.46 -8.95 14.76
C LEU A 18 1.49 -9.34 16.23
N ILE A 19 0.97 -10.52 16.59
CA ILE A 19 0.96 -11.02 17.97
C ILE A 19 2.41 -11.25 18.44
N ASP A 20 3.19 -11.98 17.66
CA ASP A 20 4.56 -12.34 18.03
C ASP A 20 5.46 -11.10 18.08
N PHE A 21 5.31 -10.20 17.14
CA PHE A 21 6.06 -8.94 17.09
C PHE A 21 5.71 -7.99 18.25
N LYS A 22 4.42 -7.76 18.52
CA LYS A 22 3.98 -6.93 19.66
C LYS A 22 4.53 -7.47 20.99
N LYS A 23 4.54 -8.80 21.17
CA LYS A 23 5.11 -9.44 22.37
C LYS A 23 6.63 -9.17 22.50
N SER A 24 7.36 -9.28 21.39
CA SER A 24 8.80 -9.01 21.36
C SER A 24 9.09 -7.52 21.62
N LEU A 25 8.36 -6.61 20.99
CA LEU A 25 8.48 -5.17 21.22
C LEU A 25 8.19 -4.79 22.68
N SER A 26 7.09 -5.30 23.27
CA SER A 26 6.78 -5.05 24.69
C SER A 26 7.92 -5.51 25.59
N LYS A 27 8.50 -6.69 25.33
CA LYS A 27 9.64 -7.18 26.11
C LYS A 27 10.85 -6.25 25.96
N TYR A 28 11.18 -5.83 24.76
CA TYR A 28 12.30 -4.96 24.44
C TYR A 28 12.12 -3.58 25.12
N PHE A 29 10.96 -2.93 24.97
CA PHE A 29 10.69 -1.63 25.56
C PHE A 29 10.60 -1.67 27.09
N LYS A 30 10.11 -2.75 27.70
CA LYS A 30 10.18 -2.94 29.17
C LYS A 30 11.61 -2.93 29.69
N THR A 31 12.54 -3.59 28.99
CA THR A 31 13.96 -3.61 29.36
C THR A 31 14.59 -2.22 29.25
N ASN A 32 14.16 -1.42 28.28
CA ASN A 32 14.66 -0.07 28.02
C ASN A 32 13.80 1.05 28.62
N LYS A 33 12.86 0.73 29.51
CA LYS A 33 11.84 1.66 30.04
C LYS A 33 12.40 2.98 30.57
N LYS A 34 13.59 2.95 31.19
CA LYS A 34 14.23 4.15 31.77
C LYS A 34 14.70 5.19 30.74
N LYS A 35 14.78 4.80 29.47
CA LYS A 35 15.24 5.63 28.36
C LYS A 35 14.09 6.07 27.44
N LEU A 36 12.86 5.75 27.76
CA LEU A 36 11.68 6.11 26.98
C LEU A 36 10.97 7.31 27.59
N SER A 37 10.32 8.10 26.74
CA SER A 37 9.42 9.17 27.15
C SER A 37 8.27 8.64 28.01
N GLU A 38 7.73 9.47 28.90
CA GLU A 38 6.57 9.11 29.75
C GLU A 38 5.35 8.66 28.91
N GLU A 39 5.15 9.29 27.76
CA GLU A 39 4.06 8.93 26.83
C GLU A 39 4.26 7.54 26.26
N SER A 40 5.47 7.20 25.85
CA SER A 40 5.82 5.89 25.29
C SER A 40 5.80 4.78 26.32
N ILE A 41 6.16 5.06 27.56
CA ILE A 41 6.04 4.11 28.68
C ILE A 41 4.59 3.61 28.83
N LYS A 42 3.59 4.51 28.70
CA LYS A 42 2.17 4.16 28.78
C LYS A 42 1.71 3.26 27.61
N LYS A 43 2.39 3.37 26.47
CA LYS A 43 2.07 2.59 25.25
C LYS A 43 2.65 1.17 25.25
N ILE A 44 3.63 0.87 26.13
CA ILE A 44 4.28 -0.46 26.15
C ILE A 44 3.26 -1.61 26.30
N GLU A 45 2.25 -1.44 27.15
CA GLU A 45 1.25 -2.46 27.43
C GLU A 45 0.03 -2.39 26.49
N THR A 46 -0.31 -1.20 26.03
CA THR A 46 -1.52 -0.97 25.24
C THR A 46 -1.28 -1.15 23.75
N ASN A 47 -0.25 -0.50 23.22
CA ASN A 47 0.11 -0.59 21.81
C ASN A 47 1.59 -0.27 21.55
N PRO A 48 2.51 -1.24 21.74
CA PRO A 48 3.95 -1.02 21.61
C PRO A 48 4.37 -0.60 20.19
N LEU A 49 3.59 -0.91 19.14
CA LEU A 49 3.85 -0.45 17.78
C LEU A 49 3.88 1.08 17.67
N ARG A 50 3.06 1.77 18.46
CA ARG A 50 3.01 3.25 18.48
C ARG A 50 4.29 3.93 18.97
N ILE A 51 5.17 3.19 19.64
CA ILE A 51 6.47 3.70 20.08
C ILE A 51 7.42 3.85 18.89
N LEU A 52 7.28 2.96 17.88
CA LEU A 52 8.08 3.02 16.63
C LEU A 52 7.80 4.28 15.80
N ASP A 53 6.61 4.87 15.94
CA ASP A 53 6.18 6.10 15.24
C ASP A 53 6.26 7.34 16.15
N SER A 54 7.01 7.26 17.26
CA SER A 54 7.23 8.40 18.14
C SER A 54 8.09 9.46 17.45
N LYS A 55 7.76 10.72 17.70
CA LYS A 55 8.56 11.88 17.27
C LYS A 55 9.53 12.38 18.35
N ASN A 56 9.51 11.74 19.52
CA ASN A 56 10.42 12.07 20.62
C ASN A 56 11.81 11.49 20.32
N GLU A 57 12.86 12.28 20.45
CA GLU A 57 14.23 11.89 20.11
C GLU A 57 14.71 10.68 20.91
N GLU A 58 14.39 10.60 22.20
CA GLU A 58 14.75 9.45 23.06
C GLU A 58 14.10 8.15 22.56
N ASP A 59 12.81 8.22 22.20
CA ASP A 59 12.08 7.07 21.69
C ASP A 59 12.60 6.61 20.31
N ILE A 60 12.97 7.56 19.45
CA ILE A 60 13.55 7.29 18.12
C ILE A 60 14.87 6.53 18.30
N GLU A 61 15.76 7.02 19.18
CA GLU A 61 17.06 6.37 19.44
C GLU A 61 16.88 4.91 19.89
N ILE A 62 15.97 4.66 20.82
CA ILE A 62 15.66 3.31 21.30
C ILE A 62 15.03 2.45 20.20
N SER A 63 14.18 3.03 19.35
CA SER A 63 13.49 2.32 18.26
C SER A 63 14.43 1.85 17.14
N ILE A 64 15.59 2.49 16.96
CA ILE A 64 16.61 2.08 15.98
C ILE A 64 17.05 0.63 16.23
N SER A 65 17.33 0.29 17.49
CA SER A 65 17.80 -1.02 17.91
C SER A 65 16.69 -2.00 18.30
N SER A 66 15.43 -1.63 18.08
CA SER A 66 14.29 -2.50 18.38
C SER A 66 14.19 -3.68 17.38
N PRO A 67 13.57 -4.81 17.78
CA PRO A 67 13.23 -5.88 16.85
C PRO A 67 12.54 -5.35 15.60
N LYS A 68 12.83 -5.94 14.43
CA LYS A 68 12.24 -5.54 13.16
C LYS A 68 11.13 -6.51 12.75
N ILE A 69 10.01 -5.99 12.28
CA ILE A 69 8.82 -6.79 11.97
C ILE A 69 9.09 -7.85 10.90
N TYR A 70 10.01 -7.59 9.97
CA TYR A 70 10.38 -8.51 8.90
C TYR A 70 10.84 -9.88 9.42
N GLU A 71 11.49 -9.93 10.59
CA GLU A 71 11.97 -11.16 11.24
C GLU A 71 10.82 -12.06 11.73
N TYR A 72 9.62 -11.48 11.90
CA TYR A 72 8.42 -12.14 12.43
C TYR A 72 7.40 -12.48 11.35
N LEU A 73 7.62 -12.04 10.11
CA LEU A 73 6.70 -12.32 9.01
C LEU A 73 6.58 -13.83 8.78
N THR A 74 5.35 -14.30 8.65
CA THR A 74 5.10 -15.66 8.15
C THR A 74 5.55 -15.79 6.70
N GLU A 75 5.79 -17.00 6.21
CA GLU A 75 6.20 -17.24 4.82
C GLU A 75 5.19 -16.66 3.81
N GLY A 76 3.88 -16.76 4.11
CA GLY A 76 2.84 -16.15 3.28
C GLY A 76 2.92 -14.62 3.26
N ALA A 77 3.15 -13.98 4.42
CA ALA A 77 3.30 -12.53 4.52
C ALA A 77 4.58 -12.04 3.83
N LYS A 78 5.70 -12.78 3.95
CA LYS A 78 6.95 -12.48 3.22
C LYS A 78 6.72 -12.54 1.72
N LYS A 79 6.15 -13.64 1.22
CA LYS A 79 5.85 -13.79 -0.21
C LYS A 79 4.98 -12.65 -0.72
N HIS A 80 3.90 -12.30 -0.01
CA HIS A 80 3.03 -11.19 -0.37
C HIS A 80 3.80 -9.87 -0.47
N TYR A 81 4.71 -9.61 0.47
CA TYR A 81 5.49 -8.38 0.48
C TYR A 81 6.53 -8.33 -0.65
N GLU A 82 7.20 -9.45 -0.96
CA GLU A 82 8.12 -9.55 -2.08
C GLU A 82 7.39 -9.41 -3.43
N ASP A 83 6.20 -10.01 -3.59
CA ASP A 83 5.37 -9.85 -4.78
C ASP A 83 4.94 -8.38 -4.98
N LEU A 84 4.62 -7.67 -3.90
CA LEU A 84 4.34 -6.23 -3.94
C LEU A 84 5.56 -5.44 -4.44
N LYS A 85 6.73 -5.66 -3.84
CA LYS A 85 7.97 -4.97 -4.24
C LYS A 85 8.32 -5.25 -5.71
N ARG A 86 8.18 -6.49 -6.15
CA ARG A 86 8.35 -6.86 -7.56
C ARG A 86 7.41 -6.07 -8.47
N SER A 87 6.14 -5.95 -8.07
CA SER A 87 5.15 -5.21 -8.86
C SER A 87 5.46 -3.72 -8.94
N LEU A 88 5.89 -3.11 -7.83
CA LEU A 88 6.31 -1.70 -7.79
C LEU A 88 7.54 -1.46 -8.68
N ASN A 89 8.50 -2.38 -8.67
CA ASN A 89 9.70 -2.30 -9.53
C ASN A 89 9.33 -2.41 -11.02
N ILE A 90 8.39 -3.27 -11.41
CA ILE A 90 7.89 -3.35 -12.80
C ILE A 90 7.22 -2.05 -13.23
N LEU A 91 6.51 -1.40 -12.30
CA LEU A 91 5.87 -0.10 -12.54
C LEU A 91 6.86 1.07 -12.50
N GLU A 92 8.13 0.82 -12.15
CA GLU A 92 9.17 1.82 -11.89
C GLU A 92 8.70 2.90 -10.89
N ILE A 93 7.98 2.45 -9.86
CA ILE A 93 7.61 3.27 -8.72
C ILE A 93 8.71 3.16 -7.68
N ASP A 94 9.42 4.26 -7.46
CA ASP A 94 10.42 4.34 -6.40
C ASP A 94 9.73 4.26 -5.04
N PHE A 95 10.28 3.47 -4.14
CA PHE A 95 9.78 3.34 -2.78
C PHE A 95 10.93 3.12 -1.79
N GLU A 96 10.69 3.51 -0.54
CA GLU A 96 11.56 3.25 0.58
C GLU A 96 10.92 2.21 1.50
N GLU A 97 11.67 1.15 1.86
CA GLU A 97 11.24 0.21 2.90
C GLU A 97 11.49 0.83 4.27
N ASN A 98 10.43 1.16 5.00
CA ASN A 98 10.52 1.75 6.33
C ASN A 98 9.98 0.78 7.40
N ALA A 99 10.89 0.03 8.03
CA ALA A 99 10.54 -0.96 9.07
C ALA A 99 9.84 -0.36 10.30
N ASN A 100 9.90 0.95 10.49
CA ASN A 100 9.23 1.65 11.59
C ASN A 100 7.87 2.24 11.16
N LEU A 101 7.52 2.15 9.86
CA LEU A 101 6.22 2.62 9.39
C LEU A 101 5.11 1.74 9.95
N VAL A 102 4.34 2.29 10.86
CA VAL A 102 3.12 1.72 11.42
C VAL A 102 1.95 2.68 11.22
N ARG A 103 0.73 2.22 11.38
CA ARG A 103 -0.46 3.07 11.23
C ARG A 103 -1.16 3.26 12.57
N GLY A 104 -1.85 4.39 12.67
CA GLY A 104 -2.53 4.82 13.87
C GLY A 104 -3.71 3.95 14.32
N LEU A 105 -4.13 2.97 13.53
CA LEU A 105 -5.31 2.14 13.78
C LEU A 105 -4.93 0.66 13.75
N ASP A 106 -5.48 -0.11 14.68
CA ASP A 106 -5.07 -1.50 14.94
C ASP A 106 -5.63 -2.52 13.94
N TYR A 107 -6.48 -2.09 13.02
CA TYR A 107 -7.08 -2.97 12.01
C TYR A 107 -6.17 -3.24 10.80
N TYR A 108 -5.08 -2.49 10.65
CA TYR A 108 -4.16 -2.70 9.53
C TYR A 108 -3.36 -3.99 9.68
N CYS A 109 -3.17 -4.67 8.54
CA CYS A 109 -2.35 -5.87 8.40
C CYS A 109 -1.63 -5.86 7.05
N ASN A 110 -0.64 -6.75 6.89
CA ASN A 110 0.14 -6.82 5.67
C ASN A 110 0.66 -5.45 5.22
N THR A 111 0.34 -5.01 4.01
CA THR A 111 0.87 -3.78 3.43
C THR A 111 0.34 -2.53 4.11
N VAL A 112 1.24 -1.64 4.50
CA VAL A 112 0.97 -0.25 4.86
C VAL A 112 1.87 0.67 4.03
N PHE A 113 1.39 1.87 3.72
CA PHE A 113 2.12 2.82 2.90
C PHE A 113 1.83 4.26 3.31
N GLU A 114 2.77 5.14 3.01
CA GLU A 114 2.68 6.57 3.28
C GLU A 114 3.44 7.35 2.21
N TYR A 115 2.80 8.41 1.72
CA TYR A 115 3.39 9.35 0.77
C TYR A 115 3.72 10.65 1.49
N LYS A 116 4.97 11.06 1.45
CA LYS A 116 5.48 12.27 2.12
C LYS A 116 6.05 13.26 1.13
N SER A 117 5.99 14.54 1.49
CA SER A 117 6.65 15.58 0.70
C SER A 117 7.43 16.52 1.61
N ASP A 118 8.70 16.70 1.31
CA ASP A 118 9.59 17.60 2.05
C ASP A 118 9.16 19.08 1.96
N ASN A 119 8.29 19.41 1.00
CA ASN A 119 7.78 20.77 0.80
C ASN A 119 6.70 21.18 1.80
N LEU A 120 6.27 20.29 2.71
CA LEU A 120 5.20 20.54 3.68
C LEU A 120 5.68 20.72 5.14
N GLY A 121 7.00 20.77 5.36
CA GLY A 121 7.57 20.94 6.70
C GLY A 121 7.27 19.77 7.64
N SER A 122 6.94 20.05 8.91
CA SER A 122 6.77 19.03 9.96
C SER A 122 5.53 18.12 9.77
N GLN A 123 4.60 18.49 8.93
CA GLN A 123 3.42 17.69 8.58
C GLN A 123 3.50 17.18 7.13
N ASP A 124 4.55 16.44 6.85
CA ASP A 124 5.00 15.99 5.55
C ASP A 124 4.12 14.94 4.86
N THR A 125 3.26 14.25 5.61
CA THR A 125 2.39 13.19 5.08
C THR A 125 1.26 13.74 4.22
N LEU A 126 1.24 13.39 2.95
CA LEU A 126 0.19 13.70 1.98
C LEU A 126 -0.96 12.71 2.03
N LEU A 127 -0.61 11.43 2.04
CA LEU A 127 -1.53 10.31 1.95
C LEU A 127 -0.97 9.15 2.75
N GLY A 128 -1.85 8.39 3.37
CA GLY A 128 -1.44 7.16 4.02
C GLY A 128 -2.58 6.15 4.08
N GLY A 129 -2.21 4.89 3.99
CA GLY A 129 -3.17 3.82 3.95
C GLY A 129 -2.56 2.44 4.20
N GLY A 130 -3.32 1.42 3.85
CA GLY A 130 -2.87 0.05 3.96
C GLY A 130 -4.00 -0.95 3.80
N ARG A 131 -3.64 -2.21 3.93
CA ARG A 131 -4.56 -3.35 3.88
C ARG A 131 -5.16 -3.61 5.27
N TYR A 132 -6.42 -4.02 5.28
CA TYR A 132 -7.15 -4.38 6.50
C TYR A 132 -8.06 -5.58 6.23
N ASP A 133 -7.57 -6.76 6.58
CA ASP A 133 -8.36 -7.99 6.53
C ASP A 133 -9.13 -8.13 7.84
N GLY A 134 -10.40 -8.47 7.77
CA GLY A 134 -11.24 -8.67 8.94
C GLY A 134 -11.98 -7.44 9.48
N LEU A 135 -11.67 -6.21 9.06
CA LEU A 135 -12.41 -5.01 9.50
C LEU A 135 -13.89 -5.10 9.11
N ILE A 136 -14.18 -5.50 7.88
CA ILE A 136 -15.55 -5.63 7.36
C ILE A 136 -16.33 -6.66 8.19
N LYS A 137 -15.69 -7.77 8.55
CA LYS A 137 -16.27 -8.81 9.42
C LYS A 137 -16.60 -8.29 10.83
N VAL A 138 -15.69 -7.49 11.41
CA VAL A 138 -15.91 -6.86 12.73
C VAL A 138 -17.10 -5.90 12.71
N LEU A 139 -17.34 -5.25 11.56
CA LEU A 139 -18.50 -4.38 11.35
C LEU A 139 -19.79 -5.12 10.96
N GLY A 140 -19.80 -6.46 11.02
CA GLY A 140 -20.98 -7.29 10.72
C GLY A 140 -21.12 -7.67 9.23
N GLY A 141 -20.14 -7.35 8.39
CA GLY A 141 -20.12 -7.74 6.97
C GLY A 141 -19.43 -9.09 6.71
N PRO A 142 -19.30 -9.48 5.44
CA PRO A 142 -18.61 -10.72 5.07
C PRO A 142 -17.10 -10.67 5.36
N ASP A 143 -16.47 -11.84 5.46
CA ASP A 143 -15.03 -11.99 5.67
C ASP A 143 -14.29 -11.76 4.34
N ILE A 144 -14.07 -10.51 3.99
CA ILE A 144 -13.35 -10.09 2.77
C ILE A 144 -12.23 -9.13 3.13
N PRO A 145 -11.09 -9.21 2.43
CA PRO A 145 -10.01 -8.25 2.61
C PRO A 145 -10.40 -6.86 2.07
N GLY A 146 -9.80 -5.85 2.65
CA GLY A 146 -9.93 -4.47 2.18
C GLY A 146 -8.58 -3.77 2.10
N ILE A 147 -8.51 -2.78 1.24
CA ILE A 147 -7.42 -1.82 1.17
C ILE A 147 -8.01 -0.43 1.03
N GLY A 148 -7.40 0.54 1.70
CA GLY A 148 -7.86 1.92 1.61
C GLY A 148 -6.80 2.90 2.06
N TRP A 149 -7.07 4.17 1.78
CA TRP A 149 -6.19 5.27 2.11
C TRP A 149 -6.99 6.55 2.36
N ALA A 150 -6.35 7.48 3.04
CA ALA A 150 -6.84 8.84 3.19
C ALA A 150 -5.75 9.84 2.79
N ALA A 151 -6.15 10.95 2.18
CA ALA A 151 -5.26 12.02 1.75
C ALA A 151 -5.72 13.38 2.27
N GLY A 152 -4.76 14.24 2.60
CA GLY A 152 -5.04 15.62 2.97
C GLY A 152 -5.24 16.47 1.72
N ILE A 153 -6.50 16.82 1.39
CA ILE A 153 -6.83 17.60 0.18
C ILE A 153 -6.10 18.93 0.21
N GLU A 154 -6.07 19.61 1.34
CA GLU A 154 -5.39 20.90 1.50
C GLU A 154 -3.88 20.78 1.26
N ARG A 155 -3.26 19.70 1.76
CA ARG A 155 -1.82 19.44 1.54
C ARG A 155 -1.51 19.17 0.07
N ILE A 156 -2.36 18.39 -0.60
CA ILE A 156 -2.23 18.15 -2.04
C ILE A 156 -2.40 19.46 -2.82
N ALA A 157 -3.39 20.27 -2.48
CA ALA A 157 -3.64 21.55 -3.15
C ALA A 157 -2.46 22.52 -3.04
N LEU A 158 -1.75 22.54 -1.88
CA LEU A 158 -0.53 23.34 -1.71
C LEU A 158 0.61 22.96 -2.64
N LEU A 159 0.62 21.71 -3.13
CA LEU A 159 1.66 21.19 -4.02
C LEU A 159 1.26 21.22 -5.51
N MET A 160 -0.01 21.48 -5.83
CA MET A 160 -0.49 21.50 -7.21
C MET A 160 -0.07 22.78 -7.94
N GLU A 161 0.55 22.62 -9.10
CA GLU A 161 0.94 23.77 -9.98
C GLU A 161 -0.13 24.11 -11.03
N SER A 162 -0.99 23.19 -11.45
CA SER A 162 -2.11 23.44 -12.40
C SER A 162 -3.02 22.21 -12.61
N GLU A 163 -4.26 22.44 -13.00
CA GLU A 163 -5.21 21.40 -13.43
C GLU A 163 -4.96 20.94 -14.88
N LYS A 164 -5.01 19.62 -15.15
CA LYS A 164 -5.04 19.07 -16.51
C LYS A 164 -6.29 18.22 -16.73
N LYS A 165 -6.97 18.45 -17.86
CA LYS A 165 -8.17 17.68 -18.25
C LYS A 165 -7.81 16.26 -18.69
N ILE A 166 -8.55 15.27 -18.20
CA ILE A 166 -8.50 13.86 -18.64
C ILE A 166 -9.45 13.71 -19.85
N SER A 167 -8.95 13.17 -20.96
CA SER A 167 -9.69 13.19 -22.25
C SER A 167 -10.31 11.86 -22.69
N SER A 168 -9.83 10.71 -22.25
CA SER A 168 -10.32 9.39 -22.69
C SER A 168 -10.10 8.32 -21.65
N THR A 169 -10.97 7.32 -21.58
CA THR A 169 -10.85 6.19 -20.64
C THR A 169 -10.78 4.86 -21.41
N ILE A 170 -9.78 4.05 -21.10
CA ILE A 170 -9.58 2.71 -21.62
C ILE A 170 -9.99 1.69 -20.56
N HIS A 171 -10.86 0.75 -20.91
CA HIS A 171 -11.11 -0.41 -20.07
C HIS A 171 -10.17 -1.56 -20.47
N ILE A 172 -9.39 -2.06 -19.52
CA ILE A 172 -8.46 -3.17 -19.77
C ILE A 172 -9.10 -4.45 -19.27
N ALA A 173 -9.18 -5.45 -20.16
CA ALA A 173 -9.65 -6.78 -19.84
C ALA A 173 -8.48 -7.77 -19.90
N VAL A 174 -8.11 -8.33 -18.75
CA VAL A 174 -7.07 -9.35 -18.63
C VAL A 174 -7.76 -10.69 -18.50
N THR A 175 -7.41 -11.64 -19.38
CA THR A 175 -8.10 -12.93 -19.45
C THR A 175 -7.56 -13.99 -18.50
N ASN A 176 -6.30 -13.87 -18.07
CA ASN A 176 -5.64 -14.85 -17.22
C ASN A 176 -4.57 -14.17 -16.34
N GLU A 177 -4.33 -14.72 -15.15
CA GLU A 177 -3.33 -14.23 -14.20
C GLU A 177 -1.90 -14.18 -14.77
N LYS A 178 -1.54 -15.08 -15.68
CA LYS A 178 -0.23 -15.08 -16.34
C LYS A 178 0.08 -13.80 -17.11
N PHE A 179 -0.92 -12.98 -17.44
CA PHE A 179 -0.76 -11.68 -18.10
C PHE A 179 -0.65 -10.50 -17.13
N THR A 180 -0.56 -10.74 -15.84
CA THR A 180 -0.48 -9.66 -14.85
C THR A 180 0.75 -8.78 -15.07
N ASP A 181 1.91 -9.36 -15.36
CA ASP A 181 3.13 -8.59 -15.62
C ASP A 181 2.99 -7.73 -16.89
N TYR A 182 2.41 -8.26 -17.97
CA TYR A 182 2.12 -7.46 -19.17
C TYR A 182 1.14 -6.32 -18.88
N PHE A 183 0.15 -6.58 -18.04
CA PHE A 183 -0.74 -5.51 -17.58
C PHE A 183 0.00 -4.43 -16.81
N LEU A 184 0.94 -4.78 -15.93
CA LEU A 184 1.74 -3.81 -15.18
C LEU A 184 2.59 -2.92 -16.11
N TYR A 185 3.22 -3.50 -17.13
CA TYR A 185 3.94 -2.71 -18.15
C TYR A 185 3.00 -1.77 -18.93
N LEU A 186 1.82 -2.26 -19.32
CA LEU A 186 0.82 -1.43 -19.98
C LEU A 186 0.32 -0.32 -19.07
N GLN A 187 0.08 -0.62 -17.81
CA GLN A 187 -0.33 0.35 -16.79
C GLN A 187 0.68 1.47 -16.63
N LYS A 188 1.97 1.13 -16.55
CA LYS A 188 3.05 2.11 -16.53
C LYS A 188 2.96 3.04 -17.75
N TYR A 189 2.95 2.46 -18.97
CA TYR A 189 2.86 3.23 -20.22
C TYR A 189 1.66 4.17 -20.25
N LEU A 190 0.47 3.70 -19.88
CA LEU A 190 -0.75 4.51 -19.86
C LEU A 190 -0.66 5.66 -18.85
N SER A 191 -0.08 5.39 -17.66
CA SER A 191 0.10 6.39 -16.61
C SER A 191 1.08 7.48 -17.03
N GLU A 192 2.22 7.12 -17.62
CA GLU A 192 3.22 8.08 -18.12
C GLU A 192 2.65 8.99 -19.22
N ASN A 193 1.80 8.43 -20.08
CA ASN A 193 1.12 9.17 -21.15
C ASN A 193 -0.18 9.85 -20.69
N ARG A 194 -0.52 9.78 -19.39
CA ARG A 194 -1.73 10.38 -18.81
C ARG A 194 -3.03 9.92 -19.46
N ILE A 195 -3.06 8.66 -19.86
CA ILE A 195 -4.25 8.01 -20.41
C ILE A 195 -5.02 7.39 -19.25
N SER A 196 -6.27 7.77 -19.08
CA SER A 196 -7.15 7.20 -18.06
C SER A 196 -7.52 5.77 -18.42
N TYR A 197 -7.35 4.87 -17.48
CA TYR A 197 -7.68 3.45 -17.68
C TYR A 197 -8.37 2.87 -16.44
N TYR A 198 -9.06 1.74 -16.66
CA TYR A 198 -9.72 0.97 -15.61
C TYR A 198 -9.55 -0.53 -15.85
N TRP A 199 -9.23 -1.27 -14.80
CA TRP A 199 -9.25 -2.73 -14.74
C TRP A 199 -9.99 -3.19 -13.48
N ASN A 200 -10.88 -4.19 -13.61
CA ASN A 200 -11.69 -4.68 -12.50
C ASN A 200 -11.00 -5.77 -11.67
N TYR A 201 -9.73 -6.04 -11.90
CA TYR A 201 -8.92 -7.07 -11.23
C TYR A 201 -9.54 -8.47 -11.25
N LYS A 202 -10.32 -8.78 -12.29
CA LYS A 202 -10.96 -10.09 -12.49
C LYS A 202 -10.65 -10.62 -13.88
N TYR A 203 -10.18 -11.85 -13.93
CA TYR A 203 -9.86 -12.55 -15.18
C TYR A 203 -11.13 -13.12 -15.81
N ASN A 204 -12.12 -12.27 -16.11
CA ASN A 204 -13.41 -12.65 -16.68
C ASN A 204 -13.83 -11.69 -17.79
N LEU A 205 -13.66 -12.13 -19.01
CA LEU A 205 -13.89 -11.34 -20.22
C LEU A 205 -15.33 -10.81 -20.29
N LYS A 206 -16.34 -11.67 -20.06
CA LYS A 206 -17.76 -11.27 -20.11
C LYS A 206 -18.07 -10.13 -19.12
N LYS A 207 -17.58 -10.26 -17.88
CA LYS A 207 -17.76 -9.21 -16.86
C LYS A 207 -17.01 -7.94 -17.21
N SER A 208 -15.83 -8.05 -17.83
CA SER A 208 -15.06 -6.89 -18.29
C SER A 208 -15.79 -6.12 -19.39
N PHE A 209 -16.36 -6.79 -20.37
CA PHE A 209 -17.18 -6.14 -21.41
C PHE A 209 -18.42 -5.46 -20.83
N THR A 210 -19.16 -6.16 -19.95
CA THR A 210 -20.31 -5.57 -19.29
C THR A 210 -19.93 -4.29 -18.54
N LYS A 211 -18.81 -4.33 -17.82
CA LYS A 211 -18.34 -3.18 -17.02
C LYS A 211 -17.86 -2.04 -17.92
N ALA A 212 -17.16 -2.33 -18.99
CA ALA A 212 -16.75 -1.30 -19.96
C ALA A 212 -17.94 -0.53 -20.53
N ASN A 213 -19.00 -1.25 -20.92
CA ASN A 213 -20.23 -0.62 -21.41
C ASN A 213 -20.90 0.25 -20.34
N THR A 214 -20.96 -0.21 -19.08
CA THR A 214 -21.59 0.55 -17.98
C THR A 214 -20.75 1.74 -17.51
N SER A 215 -19.44 1.73 -17.72
CA SER A 215 -18.52 2.82 -17.34
C SER A 215 -18.26 3.84 -18.46
N SER A 216 -18.96 3.72 -19.60
CA SER A 216 -18.76 4.61 -20.76
C SER A 216 -17.31 4.69 -21.22
N ALA A 217 -16.58 3.56 -21.18
CA ALA A 217 -15.21 3.49 -21.65
C ALA A 217 -15.15 3.78 -23.15
N SER A 218 -14.19 4.60 -23.57
CA SER A 218 -13.98 4.94 -24.98
C SER A 218 -13.41 3.76 -25.77
N TYR A 219 -12.62 2.92 -25.13
CA TYR A 219 -11.92 1.78 -25.74
C TYR A 219 -11.85 0.61 -24.76
N ILE A 220 -11.74 -0.63 -25.33
CA ILE A 220 -11.44 -1.85 -24.58
C ILE A 220 -10.12 -2.40 -25.09
N CYS A 221 -9.15 -2.58 -24.21
CA CYS A 221 -7.89 -3.27 -24.49
C CYS A 221 -7.96 -4.69 -23.93
N LEU A 222 -7.70 -5.70 -24.76
CA LEU A 222 -7.70 -7.11 -24.38
C LEU A 222 -6.26 -7.62 -24.22
N LEU A 223 -5.95 -8.25 -23.10
CA LEU A 223 -4.72 -9.00 -22.88
C LEU A 223 -5.06 -10.50 -22.87
N TYR A 224 -4.66 -11.20 -23.95
CA TYR A 224 -4.94 -12.62 -24.18
C TYR A 224 -3.76 -13.31 -24.88
N THR A 225 -3.81 -14.64 -25.06
CA THR A 225 -2.76 -15.40 -25.76
C THR A 225 -2.84 -15.21 -27.27
N SER A 226 -1.69 -15.22 -27.95
CA SER A 226 -1.59 -15.18 -29.42
C SER A 226 -2.20 -16.40 -30.10
N ASP A 227 -2.31 -17.54 -29.40
CA ASP A 227 -2.85 -18.79 -29.96
C ASP A 227 -4.35 -18.73 -30.32
N ALA A 228 -5.06 -17.69 -29.82
CA ALA A 228 -6.47 -17.49 -30.16
C ALA A 228 -6.69 -16.72 -31.49
N ALA A 229 -5.64 -16.18 -32.09
CA ALA A 229 -5.73 -15.45 -33.35
C ALA A 229 -5.57 -16.34 -34.59
N ASP A 230 -5.00 -17.54 -34.45
CA ASP A 230 -4.74 -18.48 -35.58
C ASP A 230 -5.89 -19.45 -35.85
N GLU A 231 -6.93 -19.51 -35.02
CA GLU A 231 -8.09 -20.39 -35.22
C GLU A 231 -9.23 -19.75 -36.03
N SER A 232 -9.04 -18.57 -36.60
CA SER A 232 -10.07 -17.87 -37.40
C SER A 232 -9.61 -17.54 -38.82
N SER A 233 -8.89 -18.48 -39.45
CA SER A 233 -8.63 -18.46 -40.91
C SER A 233 -9.37 -19.57 -41.63
#